data_f39f57f2225fbc12ba73cc5ecd6a369b
#
_entry.id   f39f57f2225fbc12ba73cc5ecd6a369b
#
_cell.length_a   1.000
_cell.length_b   1.000
_cell.length_c   1.000
_cell.angle_alpha   90.00
_cell.angle_beta   90.00
_cell.angle_gamma   90.00
#
_symmetry.space_group_name_H-M   'P 1'
#
loop_
_entity.id
_entity.type
_entity.pdbx_description
1 polymer ?
#
loop_
_entity_poly.entity_id
_entity_poly.type
_entity_poly.pdbx_seq_one_letter_code
_entity_poly.pdbx_strand_id
1 'polypeptide(L)'
;MLLSGLFFALMNVSVKWISHIPAIEIIWFRSLFSAMVTGFLLRTKAIPLLGNNKGSLLIRGVVGSISLILFFYTLQRIPLATAVTLQYLSPIFTTLLGIFILKEKIKGIQLLFFGLAFAGVIVIQGVDTRVDGLSALLGLVSAMASGIAYNLIRKLKQAEHPLVIMFYFPLVTLPIATPF
;
A
#
# COMPACT_ATOMS: atom_id res chain seq x y z
N MET A 1 -11.84 10.53 -8.58
CA MET A 1 -10.45 10.69 -8.14
C MET A 1 -10.30 11.67 -6.98
N LEU A 2 -10.82 12.89 -7.05
CA LEU A 2 -10.71 13.89 -5.95
C LEU A 2 -11.25 13.38 -4.62
N LEU A 3 -12.43 12.77 -4.61
CA LEU A 3 -13.06 12.24 -3.39
C LEU A 3 -12.22 11.14 -2.74
N SER A 4 -11.64 10.23 -3.53
CA SER A 4 -10.77 9.18 -2.99
C SER A 4 -9.47 9.73 -2.41
N GLY A 5 -8.91 10.79 -3.03
CA GLY A 5 -7.76 11.51 -2.49
C GLY A 5 -8.07 12.20 -1.17
N LEU A 6 -9.24 12.83 -1.05
CA LEU A 6 -9.71 13.44 0.20
C LEU A 6 -9.83 12.42 1.33
N PHE A 7 -10.49 11.30 1.10
CA PHE A 7 -10.62 10.24 2.11
C PHE A 7 -9.26 9.62 2.48
N PHE A 8 -8.35 9.48 1.52
CA PHE A 8 -7.00 9.02 1.81
C PHE A 8 -6.22 10.01 2.68
N ALA A 9 -6.34 11.31 2.41
CA ALA A 9 -5.73 12.35 3.22
C ALA A 9 -6.32 12.38 4.65
N LEU A 10 -7.65 12.33 4.79
CA LEU A 10 -8.32 12.25 6.08
C LEU A 10 -7.89 11.00 6.88
N MET A 11 -7.78 9.85 6.22
CA MET A 11 -7.27 8.63 6.86
C MET A 11 -5.85 8.84 7.39
N ASN A 12 -4.94 9.41 6.59
CA ASN A 12 -3.55 9.63 7.00
C ASN A 12 -3.44 10.60 8.19
N VAL A 13 -4.22 11.69 8.17
CA VAL A 13 -4.30 12.65 9.29
C VAL A 13 -4.84 11.97 10.54
N SER A 14 -5.91 11.17 10.42
CA SER A 14 -6.49 10.42 11.55
C SER A 14 -5.49 9.46 12.17
N VAL A 15 -4.79 8.67 11.36
CA VAL A 15 -3.75 7.74 11.82
C VAL A 15 -2.61 8.47 12.53
N LYS A 16 -2.22 9.63 12.03
CA LYS A 16 -1.19 10.47 12.67
C LYS A 16 -1.68 11.03 14.00
N TRP A 17 -2.92 11.44 14.08
CA TRP A 17 -3.50 12.02 15.29
C TRP A 17 -3.62 11.01 16.43
N ILE A 18 -3.98 9.76 16.11
CA ILE A 18 -4.09 8.66 17.08
C ILE A 18 -2.78 7.87 17.22
N SER A 19 -1.63 8.53 17.11
CA SER A 19 -0.30 7.88 17.17
C SER A 19 0.02 7.21 18.52
N HIS A 20 -0.79 7.46 19.55
CA HIS A 20 -0.73 6.74 20.83
C HIS A 20 -1.26 5.30 20.75
N ILE A 21 -2.04 4.96 19.72
CA ILE A 21 -2.50 3.59 19.45
C ILE A 21 -1.49 2.93 18.51
N PRO A 22 -1.02 1.71 18.81
CA PRO A 22 -0.11 0.98 17.91
C PRO A 22 -0.66 0.85 16.50
N ALA A 23 0.18 1.08 15.50
CA ALA A 23 -0.21 1.01 14.09
C ALA A 23 -0.91 -0.32 13.74
N ILE A 24 -0.50 -1.41 14.39
CA ILE A 24 -1.01 -2.75 14.13
C ILE A 24 -2.47 -2.91 14.57
N GLU A 25 -2.87 -2.29 15.68
CA GLU A 25 -4.27 -2.28 16.14
C GLU A 25 -5.17 -1.53 15.17
N ILE A 26 -4.72 -0.36 14.70
CA ILE A 26 -5.45 0.44 13.70
C ILE A 26 -5.64 -0.38 12.41
N ILE A 27 -4.60 -1.10 11.98
CA ILE A 27 -4.63 -1.96 10.81
C ILE A 27 -5.60 -3.11 11.01
N TRP A 28 -5.64 -3.70 12.20
CA TRP A 28 -6.54 -4.80 12.54
C TRP A 28 -8.01 -4.38 12.42
N PHE A 29 -8.41 -3.29 13.10
CA PHE A 29 -9.78 -2.78 13.03
C PHE A 29 -10.19 -2.36 11.61
N ARG A 30 -9.29 -1.66 10.89
CA ARG A 30 -9.50 -1.28 9.49
C ARG A 30 -9.70 -2.51 8.60
N SER A 31 -8.89 -3.55 8.81
CA SER A 31 -8.97 -4.79 8.02
C SER A 31 -10.24 -5.57 8.35
N LEU A 32 -10.65 -5.61 9.61
CA LEU A 32 -11.91 -6.24 10.03
C LEU A 32 -13.11 -5.57 9.35
N PHE A 33 -13.18 -4.24 9.42
CA PHE A 33 -14.24 -3.47 8.76
C PHE A 33 -14.24 -3.67 7.23
N SER A 34 -13.06 -3.61 6.62
CA SER A 34 -12.91 -3.84 5.17
C SER A 34 -13.33 -5.25 4.75
N ALA A 35 -12.99 -6.28 5.55
CA ALA A 35 -13.41 -7.66 5.31
C ALA A 35 -14.93 -7.82 5.39
N MET A 36 -15.57 -7.21 6.40
CA MET A 36 -17.02 -7.25 6.55
C MET A 36 -17.73 -6.60 5.36
N VAL A 37 -17.32 -5.38 4.98
CA VAL A 37 -17.93 -4.65 3.86
C VAL A 37 -17.73 -5.38 2.53
N THR A 38 -16.50 -5.81 2.24
CA THR A 38 -16.22 -6.51 0.97
C THR A 38 -16.84 -7.90 0.94
N GLY A 39 -16.89 -8.61 2.06
CA GLY A 39 -17.58 -9.90 2.18
C GLY A 39 -19.09 -9.78 1.98
N PHE A 40 -19.72 -8.75 2.54
CA PHE A 40 -21.12 -8.44 2.32
C PHE A 40 -21.41 -8.14 0.83
N LEU A 41 -20.58 -7.28 0.20
CA LEU A 41 -20.72 -6.95 -1.23
C LEU A 41 -20.53 -8.17 -2.15
N LEU A 42 -19.62 -9.09 -1.81
CA LEU A 42 -19.44 -10.32 -2.57
C LEU A 42 -20.68 -11.21 -2.49
N ARG A 43 -21.27 -11.35 -1.30
CA ARG A 43 -22.51 -12.12 -1.10
C ARG A 43 -23.70 -11.51 -1.84
N THR A 44 -23.92 -10.20 -1.74
CA THR A 44 -25.03 -9.51 -2.40
C THR A 44 -24.95 -9.57 -3.92
N LYS A 45 -23.73 -9.63 -4.48
CA LYS A 45 -23.51 -9.73 -5.92
C LYS A 45 -23.36 -11.17 -6.42
N ALA A 46 -23.57 -12.17 -5.55
CA ALA A 46 -23.41 -13.60 -5.86
C ALA A 46 -22.03 -13.95 -6.49
N ILE A 47 -20.97 -13.23 -6.08
CA ILE A 47 -19.61 -13.48 -6.56
C ILE A 47 -18.95 -14.47 -5.61
N PRO A 48 -18.26 -15.53 -6.13
CA PRO A 48 -17.57 -16.49 -5.27
C PRO A 48 -16.50 -15.81 -4.43
N LEU A 49 -16.51 -16.08 -3.12
CA LEU A 49 -15.57 -15.51 -2.13
C LEU A 49 -14.12 -15.92 -2.40
N LEU A 50 -13.94 -17.16 -2.87
CA LEU A 50 -12.64 -17.74 -3.19
C LEU A 50 -12.42 -17.60 -4.69
N GLY A 51 -11.46 -16.75 -5.08
CA GLY A 51 -11.06 -16.61 -6.47
C GLY A 51 -10.35 -17.86 -7.02
N ASN A 52 -10.10 -17.88 -8.32
CA ASN A 52 -9.49 -19.01 -9.01
C ASN A 52 -7.97 -19.10 -8.75
N ASN A 53 -7.29 -17.93 -8.66
CA ASN A 53 -5.83 -17.87 -8.50
C ASN A 53 -5.42 -17.55 -7.05
N LYS A 54 -5.73 -18.50 -6.13
CA LYS A 54 -5.52 -18.35 -4.69
C LYS A 54 -4.07 -18.02 -4.31
N GLY A 55 -3.09 -18.61 -4.98
CA GLY A 55 -1.67 -18.36 -4.70
C GLY A 55 -1.27 -16.90 -4.94
N SER A 56 -1.62 -16.35 -6.11
CA SER A 56 -1.32 -14.94 -6.41
C SER A 56 -2.11 -13.97 -5.53
N LEU A 57 -3.34 -14.34 -5.16
CA LEU A 57 -4.16 -13.55 -4.22
C LEU A 57 -3.54 -13.51 -2.83
N LEU A 58 -3.03 -14.64 -2.33
CA LEU A 58 -2.33 -14.72 -1.04
C LEU A 58 -1.03 -13.90 -1.05
N ILE A 59 -0.18 -14.08 -2.07
CA ILE A 59 1.07 -13.32 -2.20
C ILE A 59 0.78 -11.82 -2.22
N ARG A 60 -0.22 -11.39 -3.01
CA ARG A 60 -0.69 -9.99 -3.04
C ARG A 60 -1.16 -9.54 -1.65
N GLY A 61 -1.88 -10.39 -0.94
CA GLY A 61 -2.34 -10.12 0.43
C GLY A 61 -1.17 -9.90 1.39
N VAL A 62 -0.20 -10.82 1.41
CA VAL A 62 0.98 -10.75 2.29
C VAL A 62 1.83 -9.51 1.99
N VAL A 63 2.21 -9.31 0.72
CA VAL A 63 3.03 -8.16 0.32
C VAL A 63 2.32 -6.84 0.61
N GLY A 64 1.00 -6.78 0.34
CA GLY A 64 0.20 -5.60 0.66
C GLY A 64 0.09 -5.34 2.18
N SER A 65 -0.03 -6.38 2.99
CA SER A 65 -0.07 -6.27 4.46
C SER A 65 1.25 -5.75 5.02
N ILE A 66 2.38 -6.30 4.56
CA ILE A 66 3.72 -5.80 4.93
C ILE A 66 3.86 -4.32 4.57
N SER A 67 3.49 -3.96 3.35
CA SER A 67 3.53 -2.57 2.90
C SER A 67 2.69 -1.65 3.78
N LEU A 68 1.47 -2.06 4.12
CA LEU A 68 0.57 -1.26 4.95
C LEU A 68 1.10 -1.09 6.39
N ILE A 69 1.63 -2.16 6.99
CA ILE A 69 2.22 -2.13 8.33
C ILE A 69 3.40 -1.16 8.37
N LEU A 70 4.32 -1.28 7.42
CA LEU A 70 5.48 -0.40 7.32
C LEU A 70 5.07 1.06 7.07
N PHE A 71 4.07 1.30 6.22
CA PHE A 71 3.56 2.64 5.95
C PHE A 71 2.95 3.29 7.20
N PHE A 72 2.08 2.58 7.92
CA PHE A 72 1.45 3.13 9.12
C PHE A 72 2.45 3.34 10.25
N TYR A 73 3.41 2.43 10.40
CA TYR A 73 4.52 2.60 11.34
C TYR A 73 5.32 3.86 11.03
N THR A 74 5.71 4.04 9.77
CA THR A 74 6.43 5.23 9.30
C THR A 74 5.59 6.50 9.51
N LEU A 75 4.31 6.45 9.16
CA LEU A 75 3.37 7.57 9.30
C LEU A 75 3.26 8.08 10.74
N GLN A 76 3.32 7.18 11.72
CA GLN A 76 3.30 7.55 13.13
C GLN A 76 4.61 8.17 13.63
N ARG A 77 5.75 7.75 13.06
CA ARG A 77 7.09 8.11 13.54
C ARG A 77 7.65 9.41 12.94
N ILE A 78 7.46 9.64 11.66
CA ILE A 78 8.03 10.81 10.97
C ILE A 78 6.94 11.82 10.59
N PRO A 79 7.29 13.06 10.18
CA PRO A 79 6.31 14.06 9.74
C PRO A 79 5.40 13.51 8.63
N LEU A 80 4.11 13.86 8.72
CA LEU A 80 3.08 13.37 7.80
C LEU A 80 3.44 13.63 6.33
N ALA A 81 3.93 14.84 6.03
CA ALA A 81 4.33 15.21 4.68
C ALA A 81 5.40 14.29 4.13
N THR A 82 6.44 14.00 4.91
CA THR A 82 7.56 13.13 4.52
C THR A 82 7.09 11.69 4.31
N ALA A 83 6.29 11.13 5.24
CA ALA A 83 5.75 9.77 5.13
C ALA A 83 4.91 9.59 3.87
N VAL A 84 4.04 10.56 3.57
CA VAL A 84 3.19 10.54 2.37
C VAL A 84 4.02 10.73 1.10
N THR A 85 5.03 11.59 1.12
CA THR A 85 5.94 11.79 -0.02
C THR A 85 6.73 10.52 -0.35
N LEU A 86 7.24 9.81 0.66
CA LEU A 86 7.88 8.51 0.48
C LEU A 86 6.91 7.49 -0.15
N GLN A 87 5.66 7.48 0.29
CA GLN A 87 4.65 6.59 -0.28
C GLN A 87 4.31 6.92 -1.74
N TYR A 88 4.41 8.18 -2.16
CA TYR A 88 4.26 8.58 -3.56
C TYR A 88 5.38 8.08 -4.49
N LEU A 89 6.44 7.47 -3.96
CA LEU A 89 7.39 6.71 -4.79
C LEU A 89 6.83 5.36 -5.26
N SER A 90 5.74 4.87 -4.66
CA SER A 90 5.15 3.57 -5.04
C SER A 90 4.76 3.46 -6.52
N PRO A 91 4.24 4.48 -7.24
CA PRO A 91 4.03 4.41 -8.69
C PRO A 91 5.34 4.24 -9.49
N ILE A 92 6.43 4.81 -9.00
CA ILE A 92 7.77 4.65 -9.62
C ILE A 92 8.20 3.19 -9.50
N PHE A 93 8.16 2.63 -8.29
CA PHE A 93 8.46 1.22 -8.06
C PHE A 93 7.50 0.30 -8.83
N THR A 94 6.21 0.66 -8.93
CA THR A 94 5.24 -0.09 -9.73
C THR A 94 5.70 -0.18 -11.19
N THR A 95 6.15 0.92 -11.76
CA THR A 95 6.60 0.95 -13.16
C THR A 95 7.93 0.20 -13.33
N LEU A 96 8.90 0.43 -12.46
CA LEU A 96 10.20 -0.25 -12.52
C LEU A 96 10.06 -1.77 -12.36
N LEU A 97 9.28 -2.22 -11.38
CA LEU A 97 9.02 -3.64 -11.13
C LEU A 97 8.10 -4.25 -12.20
N GLY A 98 7.28 -3.44 -12.87
CA GLY A 98 6.44 -3.85 -14.00
C GLY A 98 7.27 -4.41 -15.17
N ILE A 99 8.51 -3.94 -15.37
CA ILE A 99 9.43 -4.50 -16.37
C ILE A 99 9.64 -6.00 -16.11
N PHE A 100 9.88 -6.36 -14.86
CA PHE A 100 10.23 -7.73 -14.47
C PHE A 100 8.98 -8.60 -14.30
N ILE A 101 7.91 -8.05 -13.69
CA ILE A 101 6.70 -8.81 -13.32
C ILE A 101 5.75 -8.95 -14.51
N LEU A 102 5.59 -7.88 -15.31
CA LEU A 102 4.63 -7.79 -16.42
C LEU A 102 5.33 -7.78 -17.79
N LYS A 103 6.68 -7.75 -17.80
CA LYS A 103 7.51 -7.64 -19.03
C LYS A 103 7.17 -6.40 -19.86
N GLU A 104 6.83 -5.29 -19.20
CA GLU A 104 6.51 -4.01 -19.84
C GLU A 104 7.79 -3.30 -20.30
N LYS A 105 7.69 -2.55 -21.42
CA LYS A 105 8.80 -1.71 -21.90
C LYS A 105 8.66 -0.31 -21.32
N ILE A 106 9.73 0.21 -20.70
CA ILE A 106 9.79 1.58 -20.20
C ILE A 106 10.34 2.51 -21.29
N LYS A 107 9.72 3.68 -21.44
CA LYS A 107 10.25 4.75 -22.29
C LYS A 107 11.31 5.54 -21.53
N GLY A 108 12.40 5.95 -22.24
CA GLY A 108 13.51 6.70 -21.60
C GLY A 108 13.05 7.97 -20.86
N ILE A 109 12.02 8.65 -21.37
CA ILE A 109 11.42 9.83 -20.73
C ILE A 109 10.86 9.51 -19.32
N GLN A 110 10.35 8.29 -19.08
CA GLN A 110 9.84 7.89 -17.79
C GLN A 110 10.98 7.76 -16.75
N LEU A 111 12.17 7.30 -17.17
CA LEU A 111 13.35 7.25 -16.32
C LEU A 111 13.79 8.65 -15.87
N LEU A 112 13.71 9.64 -16.75
CA LEU A 112 13.99 11.05 -16.41
C LEU A 112 13.03 11.55 -15.33
N PHE A 113 11.73 11.33 -15.48
CA PHE A 113 10.73 11.71 -14.47
C PHE A 113 10.92 10.97 -13.15
N PHE A 114 11.35 9.71 -13.18
CA PHE A 114 11.68 8.96 -11.95
C PHE A 114 12.89 9.59 -11.25
N GLY A 115 13.95 9.93 -11.98
CA GLY A 115 15.10 10.62 -11.43
C GLY A 115 14.73 11.95 -10.76
N LEU A 116 13.90 12.76 -11.42
CA LEU A 116 13.40 14.02 -10.85
C LEU A 116 12.55 13.81 -9.59
N ALA A 117 11.69 12.78 -9.57
CA ALA A 117 10.88 12.46 -8.39
C ALA A 117 11.76 12.01 -7.22
N PHE A 118 12.78 11.16 -7.45
CA PHE A 118 13.75 10.78 -6.43
C PHE A 118 14.55 11.98 -5.90
N ALA A 119 15.01 12.84 -6.78
CA ALA A 119 15.69 14.08 -6.40
C ALA A 119 14.79 14.96 -5.51
N GLY A 120 13.51 15.11 -5.87
CA GLY A 120 12.53 15.83 -5.05
C GLY A 120 12.37 15.22 -3.64
N VAL A 121 12.33 13.90 -3.54
CA VAL A 121 12.27 13.22 -2.23
C VAL A 121 13.53 13.48 -1.40
N ILE A 122 14.72 13.44 -2.00
CA ILE A 122 16.00 13.74 -1.31
C ILE A 122 15.98 15.17 -0.78
N VAL A 123 15.53 16.13 -1.58
CA VAL A 123 15.43 17.53 -1.16
C VAL A 123 14.49 17.70 0.03
N ILE A 124 13.32 17.06 0.00
CA ILE A 124 12.34 17.12 1.10
C ILE A 124 12.90 16.46 2.36
N GLN A 125 13.56 15.32 2.24
CA GLN A 125 14.10 14.57 3.37
C GLN A 125 15.37 15.20 3.95
N GLY A 126 16.23 15.80 3.13
CA GLY A 126 17.46 16.45 3.58
C GLY A 126 17.24 17.72 4.39
N VAL A 127 16.05 18.32 4.34
CA VAL A 127 15.69 19.57 5.06
C VAL A 127 15.08 19.28 6.44
N ASP A 128 14.48 18.09 6.65
CA ASP A 128 13.80 17.79 7.91
C ASP A 128 14.65 16.91 8.83
N THR A 129 15.31 17.53 9.80
CA THR A 129 16.14 16.84 10.82
C THR A 129 15.34 15.95 11.77
N ARG A 130 14.01 16.00 11.72
CA ARG A 130 13.11 15.13 12.52
C ARG A 130 12.88 13.77 11.88
N VAL A 131 13.50 13.50 10.74
CA VAL A 131 13.36 12.24 10.02
C VAL A 131 14.49 11.31 10.43
N ASP A 132 14.16 10.30 11.19
CA ASP A 132 15.04 9.18 11.52
C ASP A 132 15.31 8.32 10.28
N GLY A 133 16.58 8.00 10.04
CA GLY A 133 17.03 7.24 8.86
C GLY A 133 16.40 5.85 8.75
N LEU A 134 16.15 5.19 9.88
CA LEU A 134 15.47 3.89 9.90
C LEU A 134 14.03 4.01 9.43
N SER A 135 13.28 4.98 9.94
CA SER A 135 11.89 5.22 9.55
C SER A 135 11.78 5.62 8.08
N ALA A 136 12.74 6.39 7.56
CA ALA A 136 12.81 6.72 6.14
C ALA A 136 13.04 5.48 5.27
N LEU A 137 13.97 4.61 5.68
CA LEU A 137 14.25 3.35 5.00
C LEU A 137 13.00 2.44 5.00
N LEU A 138 12.31 2.31 6.14
CA LEU A 138 11.08 1.53 6.24
C LEU A 138 9.96 2.11 5.35
N GLY A 139 9.85 3.44 5.24
CA GLY A 139 8.94 4.10 4.31
C GLY A 139 9.26 3.79 2.85
N LEU A 140 10.53 3.77 2.48
CA LEU A 140 10.98 3.40 1.14
C LEU A 140 10.69 1.93 0.84
N VAL A 141 10.96 1.02 1.77
CA VAL A 141 10.62 -0.41 1.65
C VAL A 141 9.10 -0.61 1.52
N SER A 142 8.31 0.16 2.28
CA SER A 142 6.85 0.17 2.15
C SER A 142 6.40 0.58 0.75
N ALA A 143 6.97 1.65 0.19
CA ALA A 143 6.65 2.10 -1.17
C ALA A 143 7.03 1.05 -2.23
N MET A 144 8.16 0.37 -2.07
CA MET A 144 8.59 -0.72 -2.95
C MET A 144 7.64 -1.92 -2.85
N ALA A 145 7.28 -2.34 -1.66
CA ALA A 145 6.30 -3.42 -1.43
C ALA A 145 4.92 -3.06 -2.01
N SER A 146 4.48 -1.79 -1.88
CA SER A 146 3.29 -1.28 -2.57
C SER A 146 3.39 -1.44 -4.08
N GLY A 147 4.55 -1.13 -4.67
CA GLY A 147 4.82 -1.30 -6.10
C GLY A 147 4.63 -2.75 -6.56
N ILE A 148 5.14 -3.72 -5.80
CA ILE A 148 4.92 -5.14 -6.06
C ILE A 148 3.43 -5.49 -5.97
N ALA A 149 2.76 -5.05 -4.90
CA ALA A 149 1.34 -5.32 -4.68
C ALA A 149 0.47 -4.76 -5.83
N TYR A 150 0.76 -3.56 -6.33
CA TYR A 150 0.04 -2.97 -7.46
C TYR A 150 0.26 -3.73 -8.77
N ASN A 151 1.47 -4.21 -9.05
CA ASN A 151 1.72 -5.06 -10.21
C ASN A 151 0.97 -6.39 -10.12
N LEU A 152 0.91 -7.01 -8.93
CA LEU A 152 0.10 -8.20 -8.70
C LEU A 152 -1.40 -7.94 -8.91
N ILE A 153 -1.92 -6.77 -8.46
CA ILE A 153 -3.30 -6.36 -8.75
C ILE A 153 -3.54 -6.23 -10.25
N ARG A 154 -2.61 -5.60 -10.98
CA ARG A 154 -2.73 -5.45 -12.44
C ARG A 154 -2.78 -6.80 -13.14
N LYS A 155 -1.95 -7.75 -12.72
CA LYS A 155 -1.97 -9.13 -13.23
C LYS A 155 -3.25 -9.87 -12.87
N LEU A 156 -3.70 -9.77 -11.63
CA LEU A 156 -4.90 -10.45 -11.12
C LEU A 156 -6.20 -9.93 -11.73
N LYS A 157 -6.28 -8.64 -12.05
CA LYS A 157 -7.49 -8.04 -12.69
C LYS A 157 -7.90 -8.68 -14.01
N GLN A 158 -7.00 -9.39 -14.67
CA GLN A 158 -7.29 -10.10 -15.92
C GLN A 158 -8.02 -11.43 -15.69
N ALA A 159 -7.90 -12.02 -14.49
CA ALA A 159 -8.41 -13.34 -14.16
C ALA A 159 -9.42 -13.35 -13.01
N GLU A 160 -9.44 -12.29 -12.19
CA GLU A 160 -10.20 -12.24 -10.94
C GLU A 160 -11.08 -10.99 -10.85
N HIS A 161 -12.23 -11.13 -10.21
CA HIS A 161 -13.11 -9.99 -9.96
C HIS A 161 -12.46 -9.01 -8.96
N PRO A 162 -12.52 -7.69 -9.18
CA PRO A 162 -11.89 -6.69 -8.31
C PRO A 162 -12.27 -6.82 -6.83
N LEU A 163 -13.52 -7.14 -6.50
CA LEU A 163 -13.98 -7.34 -5.12
C LEU A 163 -13.29 -8.52 -4.44
N VAL A 164 -12.96 -9.60 -5.18
CA VAL A 164 -12.23 -10.75 -4.64
C VAL A 164 -10.80 -10.34 -4.28
N ILE A 165 -10.12 -9.58 -5.16
CA ILE A 165 -8.79 -9.05 -4.89
C ILE A 165 -8.79 -8.14 -3.66
N MET A 166 -9.84 -7.30 -3.51
CA MET A 166 -10.01 -6.42 -2.35
C MET A 166 -10.29 -7.20 -1.07
N PHE A 167 -11.05 -8.29 -1.13
CA PHE A 167 -11.41 -9.12 0.02
C PHE A 167 -10.22 -9.92 0.57
N TYR A 168 -9.37 -10.46 -0.30
CA TYR A 168 -8.19 -11.22 0.14
C TYR A 168 -7.19 -10.39 0.93
N PHE A 169 -7.12 -9.09 0.67
CA PHE A 169 -6.19 -8.23 1.39
C PHE A 169 -6.47 -8.19 2.91
N PRO A 170 -7.65 -7.79 3.38
CA PRO A 170 -7.95 -7.82 4.80
C PRO A 170 -7.99 -9.23 5.38
N LEU A 171 -8.38 -10.23 4.60
CA LEU A 171 -8.39 -11.64 5.02
C LEU A 171 -6.99 -12.13 5.43
N VAL A 172 -5.96 -11.70 4.70
CA VAL A 172 -4.55 -12.03 5.00
C VAL A 172 -3.99 -11.11 6.07
N THR A 173 -4.40 -9.83 6.09
CA THR A 173 -3.90 -8.85 7.07
C THR A 173 -4.35 -9.19 8.48
N LEU A 174 -5.59 -9.65 8.68
CA LEU A 174 -6.13 -9.98 9.99
C LEU A 174 -5.28 -10.98 10.77
N PRO A 175 -4.94 -12.18 10.26
CA PRO A 175 -4.11 -13.13 11.00
C PRO A 175 -2.67 -12.62 11.23
N ILE A 176 -2.13 -11.77 10.35
CA ILE A 176 -0.81 -11.17 10.54
C ILE A 176 -0.83 -10.14 11.67
N ALA A 177 -1.94 -9.43 11.82
CA ALA A 177 -2.09 -8.38 12.83
C ALA A 177 -2.65 -8.86 14.18
N THR A 178 -3.13 -10.11 14.31
CA THR A 178 -3.71 -10.67 15.56
C THR A 178 -2.72 -11.04 16.68
N PRO A 179 -1.42 -11.26 16.49
CA PRO A 179 -0.51 -11.62 17.57
C PRO A 179 -0.19 -10.48 18.55
N PHE A 180 -0.78 -9.33 18.39
CA PHE A 180 -0.56 -8.12 19.16
C PHE A 180 -1.88 -7.59 19.70
#